data_c300c650c78489a9ee28321a3118b7db
#
_entry.id   c300c650c78489a9ee28321a3118b7db
#
_cell.length_a   1.000
_cell.length_b   1.000
_cell.length_c   1.000
_cell.angle_alpha   90.00
_cell.angle_beta   90.00
_cell.angle_gamma   90.00
#
_symmetry.space_group_name_H-M   'P 1'
#
loop_
_entity.id
_entity.type
_entity.pdbx_description
1 polymer ?
#
loop_
_entity_poly.entity_id
_entity_poly.type
_entity_poly.pdbx_seq_one_letter_code
_entity_poly.pdbx_strand_id
1 'polypeptide(L)'
;MKIAIIGSGIAGLTSAYLLARRHEITLFEASDWIGGHTHTVDVQLDGRDYAIDTGFIVFNDWTYPNFIRLLERLGVASRPTEMSFSVHDPDSGCEYNGNNLNSLFAQRRNLLSPSFLGMLRDILRFNREALRDLAEERIGGDITLGDYLARGRYGRRFVDHYIVPMGAAIWSMSLADMLDFPLQFFVRFFKNHGLLSVNDRPQWRVIAGGSRAYVAPLTASFRERIRLNCPVWLVERDADGVTLLSPAGRERFDKVVFACHSDQALTLWQANTKIGRAHV
;
A
#
# COMPACT_ATOMS: atom_id res chain seq x y z
N MET A 1 29.37 -8.82 -9.31
CA MET A 1 28.41 -8.69 -10.42
C MET A 1 28.03 -7.22 -10.53
N LYS A 2 27.72 -6.77 -11.75
CA LYS A 2 27.14 -5.47 -12.04
C LYS A 2 25.63 -5.61 -12.14
N ILE A 3 24.88 -4.94 -11.26
CA ILE A 3 23.43 -5.14 -11.11
C ILE A 3 22.70 -3.82 -11.34
N ALA A 4 21.74 -3.81 -12.27
CA ALA A 4 20.81 -2.70 -12.44
C ALA A 4 19.60 -2.87 -11.51
N ILE A 5 19.13 -1.77 -10.92
CA ILE A 5 17.91 -1.73 -10.12
C ILE A 5 17.03 -0.65 -10.71
N ILE A 6 15.79 -0.97 -11.07
CA ILE A 6 14.85 -0.05 -11.73
C ILE A 6 13.76 0.35 -10.75
N GLY A 7 13.74 1.62 -10.37
CA GLY A 7 12.85 2.22 -9.39
C GLY A 7 13.50 2.44 -8.03
N SER A 8 13.31 3.64 -7.46
CA SER A 8 13.83 4.07 -6.15
C SER A 8 12.79 4.04 -5.03
N GLY A 9 11.70 3.32 -5.20
CA GLY A 9 10.77 3.02 -4.11
C GLY A 9 11.41 2.14 -3.04
N ILE A 10 10.68 1.84 -1.96
CA ILE A 10 11.18 1.03 -0.84
C ILE A 10 11.80 -0.32 -1.28
N ALA A 11 11.22 -0.97 -2.28
CA ALA A 11 11.71 -2.24 -2.82
C ALA A 11 13.11 -2.06 -3.46
N GLY A 12 13.27 -1.04 -4.32
CA GLY A 12 14.54 -0.76 -4.99
C GLY A 12 15.61 -0.29 -4.03
N LEU A 13 15.28 0.62 -3.12
CA LEU A 13 16.21 1.12 -2.12
C LEU A 13 16.69 0.02 -1.16
N THR A 14 15.79 -0.87 -0.71
CA THR A 14 16.15 -1.99 0.14
C THR A 14 17.01 -3.00 -0.60
N SER A 15 16.69 -3.30 -1.87
CA SER A 15 17.49 -4.17 -2.73
C SER A 15 18.90 -3.59 -2.92
N ALA A 16 18.99 -2.30 -3.23
CA ALA A 16 20.27 -1.59 -3.38
C ALA A 16 21.09 -1.64 -2.08
N TYR A 17 20.47 -1.35 -0.93
CA TYR A 17 21.12 -1.38 0.38
C TYR A 17 21.74 -2.75 0.72
N LEU A 18 21.05 -3.82 0.37
CA LEU A 18 21.53 -5.18 0.62
C LEU A 18 22.62 -5.60 -0.39
N LEU A 19 22.43 -5.28 -1.67
CA LEU A 19 23.29 -5.72 -2.76
C LEU A 19 24.60 -4.90 -2.85
N ALA A 20 24.55 -3.60 -2.56
CA ALA A 20 25.71 -2.70 -2.65
C ALA A 20 26.90 -3.12 -1.80
N ARG A 21 26.69 -3.97 -0.79
CA ARG A 21 27.77 -4.50 0.07
C ARG A 21 28.70 -5.48 -0.63
N ARG A 22 28.23 -6.16 -1.68
CA ARG A 22 28.95 -7.24 -2.36
C ARG A 22 28.98 -7.09 -3.87
N HIS A 23 28.22 -6.13 -4.43
CA HIS A 23 28.02 -5.97 -5.86
C HIS A 23 28.15 -4.51 -6.27
N GLU A 24 28.55 -4.30 -7.51
CA GLU A 24 28.44 -3.02 -8.16
C GLU A 24 26.97 -2.82 -8.58
N ILE A 25 26.31 -1.82 -7.99
CA ILE A 25 24.91 -1.53 -8.32
C ILE A 25 24.79 -0.21 -9.06
N THR A 26 23.80 -0.09 -9.94
CA THR A 26 23.31 1.18 -10.47
C THR A 26 21.80 1.19 -10.29
N LEU A 27 21.26 2.22 -9.62
CA LEU A 27 19.82 2.38 -9.44
C LEU A 27 19.33 3.47 -10.37
N PHE A 28 18.31 3.15 -11.16
CA PHE A 28 17.66 4.04 -12.12
C PHE A 28 16.31 4.50 -11.56
N GLU A 29 16.09 5.80 -11.56
CA GLU A 29 14.82 6.42 -11.14
C GLU A 29 14.36 7.39 -12.24
N ALA A 30 13.10 7.27 -12.63
CA ALA A 30 12.49 8.11 -13.65
C ALA A 30 12.21 9.54 -13.15
N SER A 31 11.88 9.67 -11.86
CA SER A 31 11.57 10.94 -11.21
C SER A 31 12.85 11.72 -10.82
N ASP A 32 12.64 12.95 -10.40
CA ASP A 32 13.67 13.84 -9.86
C ASP A 32 13.91 13.66 -8.35
N TRP A 33 13.15 12.77 -7.69
CA TRP A 33 13.29 12.44 -6.25
C TRP A 33 13.49 10.95 -6.01
N ILE A 34 14.06 10.63 -4.85
CA ILE A 34 14.28 9.27 -4.36
C ILE A 34 13.18 8.90 -3.37
N GLY A 35 12.59 7.70 -3.51
CA GLY A 35 11.65 7.19 -2.52
C GLY A 35 10.35 6.63 -3.10
N GLY A 36 10.01 6.94 -4.34
CA GLY A 36 8.72 6.51 -4.93
C GLY A 36 7.54 7.06 -4.12
N HIS A 37 6.69 6.18 -3.56
CA HIS A 37 5.58 6.58 -2.69
C HIS A 37 6.01 7.14 -1.32
N THR A 38 7.28 7.06 -0.97
CA THR A 38 7.85 7.78 0.18
C THR A 38 8.10 9.22 -0.23
N HIS A 39 7.04 10.03 -0.15
CA HIS A 39 7.05 11.40 -0.60
C HIS A 39 6.48 12.30 0.49
N THR A 40 7.35 13.10 1.11
CA THR A 40 7.01 14.04 2.17
C THR A 40 7.19 15.46 1.65
N VAL A 41 6.14 16.28 1.74
CA VAL A 41 6.12 17.69 1.33
C VAL A 41 6.19 18.57 2.58
N ASP A 42 7.07 19.55 2.56
CA ASP A 42 7.12 20.57 3.61
C ASP A 42 6.09 21.66 3.30
N VAL A 43 5.22 21.92 4.27
CA VAL A 43 4.17 22.94 4.20
C VAL A 43 4.32 23.88 5.38
N GLN A 44 4.33 25.18 5.13
CA GLN A 44 4.27 26.21 6.15
C GLN A 44 2.84 26.71 6.30
N LEU A 45 2.27 26.59 7.50
CA LEU A 45 0.95 27.09 7.83
C LEU A 45 0.98 27.79 9.19
N ASP A 46 0.48 29.01 9.25
CA ASP A 46 0.41 29.82 10.49
C ASP A 46 1.78 29.94 11.22
N GLY A 47 2.87 30.08 10.44
CA GLY A 47 4.23 30.21 10.98
C GLY A 47 4.81 28.90 11.55
N ARG A 48 4.20 27.76 11.28
CA ARG A 48 4.68 26.42 11.67
C ARG A 48 5.00 25.60 10.43
N ASP A 49 6.05 24.80 10.52
CA ASP A 49 6.47 23.87 9.47
C ASP A 49 5.86 22.50 9.72
N TYR A 50 5.29 21.92 8.69
CA TYR A 50 4.68 20.58 8.69
C TYR A 50 5.33 19.72 7.61
N ALA A 51 5.74 18.51 7.99
CA ALA A 51 6.16 17.46 7.06
C ALA A 51 4.95 16.57 6.74
N ILE A 52 4.37 16.72 5.56
CA ILE A 52 3.14 16.04 5.14
C ILE A 52 3.50 14.88 4.21
N ASP A 53 3.17 13.67 4.61
CA ASP A 53 3.31 12.48 3.76
C ASP A 53 2.14 12.39 2.79
N THR A 54 2.44 12.29 1.49
CA THR A 54 1.44 12.27 0.41
C THR A 54 1.21 10.89 -0.21
N GLY A 55 2.03 9.91 0.15
CA GLY A 55 1.90 8.53 -0.33
C GLY A 55 1.92 7.53 0.81
N PHE A 56 3.11 7.10 1.24
CA PHE A 56 3.24 6.20 2.38
C PHE A 56 3.16 6.97 3.69
N ILE A 57 2.09 6.75 4.47
CA ILE A 57 1.77 7.55 5.68
C ILE A 57 1.99 6.75 6.96
N VAL A 58 1.46 5.51 7.02
CA VAL A 58 1.40 4.69 8.24
C VAL A 58 1.84 3.25 8.00
N PHE A 59 2.32 2.62 9.05
CA PHE A 59 2.59 1.18 9.11
C PHE A 59 2.16 0.65 10.48
N ASN A 60 2.12 -0.67 10.65
CA ASN A 60 1.75 -1.28 11.91
C ASN A 60 2.70 -2.41 12.32
N ASP A 61 2.60 -2.84 13.57
CA ASP A 61 3.48 -3.84 14.17
C ASP A 61 3.18 -5.29 13.75
N TRP A 62 2.02 -5.57 13.14
CA TRP A 62 1.67 -6.93 12.70
C TRP A 62 2.20 -7.26 11.30
N THR A 63 2.00 -6.36 10.35
CA THR A 63 2.19 -6.65 8.93
C THR A 63 3.50 -6.10 8.36
N TYR A 64 4.25 -5.30 9.15
CA TYR A 64 5.50 -4.67 8.69
C TYR A 64 6.76 -5.07 9.48
N PRO A 65 6.97 -6.36 9.87
CA PRO A 65 8.10 -6.75 10.73
C PRO A 65 9.47 -6.46 10.09
N ASN A 66 9.59 -6.63 8.79
CA ASN A 66 10.84 -6.36 8.07
C ASN A 66 11.13 -4.86 7.96
N PHE A 67 10.08 -4.05 7.77
CA PHE A 67 10.21 -2.59 7.71
C PHE A 67 10.61 -2.02 9.07
N ILE A 68 10.02 -2.51 10.15
CA ILE A 68 10.40 -2.14 11.51
C ILE A 68 11.87 -2.43 11.77
N ARG A 69 12.34 -3.64 11.44
CA ARG A 69 13.77 -4.00 11.57
C ARG A 69 14.68 -3.12 10.71
N LEU A 70 14.20 -2.69 9.54
CA LEU A 70 14.95 -1.77 8.68
C LEU A 70 15.10 -0.41 9.37
N LEU A 71 13.99 0.17 9.87
CA LEU A 71 14.01 1.44 10.60
C LEU A 71 14.93 1.40 11.83
N GLU A 72 14.85 0.32 12.62
CA GLU A 72 15.74 0.09 13.77
C GLU A 72 17.23 0.07 13.37
N ARG A 73 17.53 -0.66 12.28
CA ARG A 73 18.92 -0.75 11.75
C ARG A 73 19.45 0.58 11.24
N LEU A 74 18.57 1.43 10.74
CA LEU A 74 18.90 2.77 10.23
C LEU A 74 18.88 3.85 11.35
N GLY A 75 18.47 3.49 12.57
CA GLY A 75 18.31 4.45 13.67
C GLY A 75 17.17 5.45 13.45
N VAL A 76 16.17 5.09 12.66
CA VAL A 76 15.03 5.96 12.33
C VAL A 76 13.88 5.72 13.30
N ALA A 77 13.52 6.78 14.03
CA ALA A 77 12.46 6.72 15.03
C ALA A 77 11.06 6.70 14.41
N SER A 78 10.15 6.00 15.07
CA SER A 78 8.71 6.06 14.78
C SER A 78 7.91 6.31 16.05
N ARG A 79 6.70 6.84 15.90
CA ARG A 79 5.80 7.12 17.03
C ARG A 79 4.45 6.44 16.81
N PRO A 80 3.77 6.03 17.88
CA PRO A 80 2.40 5.55 17.80
C PRO A 80 1.48 6.60 17.17
N THR A 81 0.50 6.11 16.42
CA THR A 81 -0.59 6.92 15.85
C THR A 81 -1.88 6.12 15.86
N GLU A 82 -2.97 6.79 15.60
CA GLU A 82 -4.27 6.16 15.39
C GLU A 82 -4.58 6.14 13.90
N MET A 83 -5.18 5.04 13.44
CA MET A 83 -5.77 4.94 12.13
C MET A 83 -7.25 4.68 12.30
N SER A 84 -8.05 5.68 12.00
CA SER A 84 -9.51 5.64 12.08
C SER A 84 -10.12 5.80 10.70
N PHE A 85 -11.36 5.35 10.57
CA PHE A 85 -12.18 5.53 9.39
C PHE A 85 -13.37 6.43 9.73
N SER A 86 -13.56 7.48 8.95
CA SER A 86 -14.70 8.39 9.08
C SER A 86 -15.44 8.49 7.75
N VAL A 87 -16.73 8.71 7.85
CA VAL A 87 -17.62 8.90 6.72
C VAL A 87 -18.33 10.23 6.87
N HIS A 88 -18.32 11.00 5.80
CA HIS A 88 -19.16 12.17 5.61
C HIS A 88 -19.86 12.04 4.25
N ASP A 89 -21.15 11.85 4.28
CA ASP A 89 -22.00 11.79 3.08
C ASP A 89 -22.98 12.98 3.10
N PRO A 90 -22.73 14.00 2.27
CA PRO A 90 -23.58 15.19 2.23
C PRO A 90 -25.00 14.90 1.75
N ASP A 91 -25.20 13.91 0.89
CA ASP A 91 -26.51 13.61 0.29
C ASP A 91 -27.46 13.01 1.33
N SER A 92 -27.00 12.06 2.14
CA SER A 92 -27.80 11.48 3.23
C SER A 92 -27.64 12.24 4.55
N GLY A 93 -26.69 13.15 4.66
CA GLY A 93 -26.30 13.83 5.89
C GLY A 93 -25.73 12.86 6.95
N CYS A 94 -25.21 11.70 6.53
CA CYS A 94 -24.61 10.72 7.41
C CYS A 94 -23.18 11.12 7.73
N GLU A 95 -22.88 11.24 9.02
CA GLU A 95 -21.52 11.54 9.49
C GLU A 95 -21.21 10.72 10.75
N TYR A 96 -20.07 10.03 10.73
CA TYR A 96 -19.57 9.29 11.90
C TYR A 96 -18.07 8.98 11.76
N ASN A 97 -17.45 8.64 12.88
CA ASN A 97 -16.08 8.13 12.92
C ASN A 97 -16.03 6.84 13.76
N GLY A 98 -15.34 5.82 13.27
CA GLY A 98 -15.27 4.49 13.87
C GLY A 98 -14.26 4.34 15.01
N ASN A 99 -13.67 5.40 15.54
CA ASN A 99 -12.61 5.31 16.53
C ASN A 99 -13.11 4.87 17.94
N ASN A 100 -14.22 5.45 18.38
CA ASN A 100 -14.84 5.13 19.67
C ASN A 100 -16.34 5.37 19.65
N LEU A 101 -17.05 4.95 20.70
CA LEU A 101 -18.53 5.10 20.75
C LEU A 101 -18.98 6.56 20.71
N ASN A 102 -18.23 7.49 21.27
CA ASN A 102 -18.59 8.90 21.24
C ASN A 102 -18.52 9.48 19.84
N SER A 103 -17.46 9.18 19.09
CA SER A 103 -17.31 9.61 17.68
C SER A 103 -18.21 8.82 16.73
N LEU A 104 -18.49 7.56 17.02
CA LEU A 104 -19.44 6.74 16.25
C LEU A 104 -20.86 7.32 16.30
N PHE A 105 -21.27 7.83 17.45
CA PHE A 105 -22.54 8.51 17.67
C PHE A 105 -22.38 10.02 17.79
N ALA A 106 -21.44 10.65 17.07
CA ALA A 106 -21.27 12.11 17.03
C ALA A 106 -22.59 12.78 16.66
N GLN A 107 -23.29 12.23 15.68
CA GLN A 107 -24.71 12.56 15.44
C GLN A 107 -25.59 11.73 16.38
N ARG A 108 -26.00 12.30 17.50
CA ARG A 108 -26.80 11.60 18.55
C ARG A 108 -28.11 11.00 18.05
N ARG A 109 -28.70 11.55 16.98
CA ARG A 109 -29.88 10.97 16.29
C ARG A 109 -29.64 9.53 15.81
N ASN A 110 -28.38 9.14 15.54
CA ASN A 110 -28.03 7.80 15.08
C ASN A 110 -28.25 6.72 16.15
N LEU A 111 -28.31 7.08 17.44
CA LEU A 111 -28.67 6.17 18.53
C LEU A 111 -30.09 5.58 18.38
N LEU A 112 -31.00 6.35 17.76
CA LEU A 112 -32.38 5.96 17.54
C LEU A 112 -32.67 5.60 16.07
N SER A 113 -31.66 5.53 15.21
CA SER A 113 -31.82 5.20 13.81
C SER A 113 -31.75 3.69 13.56
N PRO A 114 -32.85 2.98 13.23
CA PRO A 114 -32.81 1.55 12.97
C PRO A 114 -31.87 1.19 11.82
N SER A 115 -31.75 2.03 10.79
CA SER A 115 -30.86 1.79 9.66
C SER A 115 -29.38 1.93 10.05
N PHE A 116 -29.02 2.87 10.94
CA PHE A 116 -27.65 3.00 11.47
C PHE A 116 -27.28 1.84 12.38
N LEU A 117 -28.18 1.46 13.30
CA LEU A 117 -28.00 0.29 14.17
C LEU A 117 -27.90 -1.01 13.34
N GLY A 118 -28.71 -1.12 12.27
CA GLY A 118 -28.60 -2.19 11.30
C GLY A 118 -27.25 -2.28 10.63
N MET A 119 -26.65 -1.14 10.25
CA MET A 119 -25.28 -1.06 9.70
C MET A 119 -24.26 -1.59 10.72
N LEU A 120 -24.34 -1.19 11.99
CA LEU A 120 -23.42 -1.67 13.04
C LEU A 120 -23.54 -3.19 13.24
N ARG A 121 -24.77 -3.72 13.24
CA ARG A 121 -25.00 -5.15 13.28
C ARG A 121 -24.38 -5.87 12.09
N ASP A 122 -24.52 -5.30 10.90
CA ASP A 122 -23.96 -5.88 9.67
C ASP A 122 -22.42 -5.82 9.65
N ILE A 123 -21.79 -4.79 10.23
CA ILE A 123 -20.33 -4.75 10.45
C ILE A 123 -19.88 -5.97 11.28
N LEU A 124 -20.49 -6.18 12.44
CA LEU A 124 -20.14 -7.31 13.31
C LEU A 124 -20.44 -8.67 12.67
N ARG A 125 -21.52 -8.75 11.90
CA ARG A 125 -21.88 -9.95 11.15
C ARG A 125 -20.86 -10.24 10.07
N PHE A 126 -20.50 -9.26 9.24
CA PHE A 126 -19.52 -9.41 8.18
C PHE A 126 -18.16 -9.84 8.74
N ASN A 127 -17.68 -9.18 9.79
CA ASN A 127 -16.42 -9.53 10.43
C ASN A 127 -16.38 -11.02 10.82
N ARG A 128 -17.43 -11.52 11.45
CA ARG A 128 -17.52 -12.92 11.87
C ARG A 128 -17.67 -13.88 10.70
N GLU A 129 -18.58 -13.59 9.75
CA GLU A 129 -18.88 -14.47 8.62
C GLU A 129 -17.70 -14.54 7.66
N ALA A 130 -17.10 -13.41 7.30
CA ALA A 130 -15.95 -13.38 6.39
C ALA A 130 -14.73 -14.12 6.96
N LEU A 131 -14.44 -13.99 8.26
CA LEU A 131 -13.35 -14.74 8.89
C LEU A 131 -13.62 -16.25 8.91
N ARG A 132 -14.86 -16.66 9.23
CA ARG A 132 -15.26 -18.06 9.20
C ARG A 132 -15.15 -18.64 7.80
N ASP A 133 -15.73 -17.93 6.81
CA ASP A 133 -15.79 -18.42 5.43
C ASP A 133 -14.39 -18.46 4.78
N LEU A 134 -13.48 -17.57 5.20
CA LEU A 134 -12.07 -17.64 4.82
C LEU A 134 -11.37 -18.86 5.46
N ALA A 135 -11.63 -19.15 6.75
CA ALA A 135 -11.02 -20.26 7.47
C ALA A 135 -11.52 -21.63 6.96
N GLU A 136 -12.77 -21.70 6.54
CA GLU A 136 -13.42 -22.90 6.00
C GLU A 136 -13.28 -23.03 4.48
N GLU A 137 -12.43 -22.19 3.85
CA GLU A 137 -12.16 -22.18 2.42
C GLU A 137 -13.41 -22.05 1.54
N ARG A 138 -14.46 -21.40 2.06
CA ARG A 138 -15.72 -21.15 1.35
C ARG A 138 -15.67 -19.99 0.36
N ILE A 139 -14.61 -19.17 0.42
CA ILE A 139 -14.38 -18.05 -0.48
C ILE A 139 -13.59 -18.58 -1.67
N GLY A 140 -14.28 -18.90 -2.76
CA GLY A 140 -13.67 -19.25 -4.04
C GLY A 140 -12.98 -18.06 -4.72
N GLY A 141 -12.06 -18.34 -5.64
CA GLY A 141 -11.27 -17.30 -6.33
C GLY A 141 -12.09 -16.34 -7.18
N ASP A 142 -13.25 -16.75 -7.65
CA ASP A 142 -14.11 -16.01 -8.59
C ASP A 142 -15.22 -15.19 -7.91
N ILE A 143 -15.30 -15.22 -6.57
CA ILE A 143 -16.35 -14.51 -5.83
C ILE A 143 -15.91 -13.06 -5.63
N THR A 144 -16.75 -12.11 -6.06
CA THR A 144 -16.54 -10.68 -5.82
C THR A 144 -17.09 -10.24 -4.46
N LEU A 145 -16.65 -9.07 -3.99
CA LEU A 145 -17.21 -8.43 -2.80
C LEU A 145 -18.72 -8.22 -2.97
N GLY A 146 -19.15 -7.70 -4.13
CA GLY A 146 -20.55 -7.46 -4.45
C GLY A 146 -21.41 -8.73 -4.40
N ASP A 147 -20.94 -9.83 -4.97
CA ASP A 147 -21.62 -11.12 -4.92
C ASP A 147 -21.83 -11.60 -3.47
N TYR A 148 -20.80 -11.50 -2.64
CA TYR A 148 -20.85 -11.91 -1.26
C TYR A 148 -21.84 -11.07 -0.44
N LEU A 149 -21.79 -9.74 -0.64
CA LEU A 149 -22.70 -8.82 0.02
C LEU A 149 -24.16 -9.06 -0.38
N ALA A 150 -24.43 -9.31 -1.67
CA ALA A 150 -25.76 -9.59 -2.21
C ALA A 150 -26.30 -10.94 -1.68
N ARG A 151 -25.51 -12.02 -1.75
CA ARG A 151 -25.88 -13.35 -1.21
C ARG A 151 -26.16 -13.31 0.28
N GLY A 152 -25.35 -12.55 1.05
CA GLY A 152 -25.52 -12.37 2.48
C GLY A 152 -26.66 -11.40 2.83
N ARG A 153 -27.30 -10.76 1.86
CA ARG A 153 -28.37 -9.76 2.08
C ARG A 153 -27.95 -8.70 3.09
N TYR A 154 -26.75 -8.14 2.91
CA TYR A 154 -26.26 -7.05 3.74
C TYR A 154 -27.05 -5.78 3.47
N GLY A 155 -27.31 -4.99 4.52
CA GLY A 155 -28.09 -3.77 4.40
C GLY A 155 -27.41 -2.72 3.54
N ARG A 156 -28.20 -1.96 2.77
CA ARG A 156 -27.66 -0.94 1.85
C ARG A 156 -26.75 0.06 2.56
N ARG A 157 -27.11 0.49 3.79
CA ARG A 157 -26.30 1.43 4.56
C ARG A 157 -24.93 0.86 4.95
N PHE A 158 -24.82 -0.44 5.20
CA PHE A 158 -23.54 -1.10 5.42
C PHE A 158 -22.68 -1.09 4.15
N VAL A 159 -23.30 -1.34 2.99
CA VAL A 159 -22.60 -1.33 1.70
C VAL A 159 -22.14 0.08 1.36
N ASP A 160 -23.05 1.06 1.36
CA ASP A 160 -22.82 2.40 0.81
C ASP A 160 -22.02 3.31 1.76
N HIS A 161 -22.10 3.08 3.10
CA HIS A 161 -21.47 3.97 4.07
C HIS A 161 -20.37 3.32 4.93
N TYR A 162 -20.05 2.04 4.71
CA TYR A 162 -18.97 1.39 5.44
C TYR A 162 -18.03 0.61 4.54
N ILE A 163 -18.48 -0.57 4.03
CA ILE A 163 -17.54 -1.54 3.46
C ILE A 163 -16.95 -1.10 2.11
N VAL A 164 -17.78 -0.56 1.23
CA VAL A 164 -17.34 -0.07 -0.09
C VAL A 164 -16.49 1.19 0.03
N PRO A 165 -16.91 2.26 0.76
CA PRO A 165 -16.05 3.43 0.94
C PRO A 165 -14.73 3.12 1.64
N MET A 166 -14.74 2.22 2.62
CA MET A 166 -13.51 1.82 3.33
C MET A 166 -12.54 1.10 2.40
N GLY A 167 -13.04 0.16 1.59
CA GLY A 167 -12.22 -0.51 0.58
C GLY A 167 -11.71 0.47 -0.48
N ALA A 168 -12.58 1.30 -1.03
CA ALA A 168 -12.22 2.31 -2.02
C ALA A 168 -11.13 3.27 -1.52
N ALA A 169 -11.21 3.71 -0.25
CA ALA A 169 -10.20 4.56 0.36
C ALA A 169 -8.84 3.85 0.53
N ILE A 170 -8.84 2.55 0.87
CA ILE A 170 -7.61 1.76 1.04
C ILE A 170 -6.89 1.54 -0.30
N TRP A 171 -7.63 1.22 -1.36
CA TRP A 171 -7.04 0.91 -2.67
C TRP A 171 -7.10 2.05 -3.68
N SER A 172 -7.58 3.23 -3.29
CA SER A 172 -7.74 4.39 -4.20
C SER A 172 -8.54 4.04 -5.46
N MET A 173 -9.60 3.25 -5.29
CA MET A 173 -10.49 2.79 -6.35
C MET A 173 -11.80 3.55 -6.38
N SER A 174 -12.51 3.48 -7.50
CA SER A 174 -13.89 3.98 -7.56
C SER A 174 -14.83 3.11 -6.70
N LEU A 175 -15.92 3.69 -6.19
CA LEU A 175 -16.93 2.94 -5.41
C LEU A 175 -17.56 1.81 -6.25
N ALA A 176 -17.72 2.02 -7.56
CA ALA A 176 -18.30 1.03 -8.47
C ALA A 176 -17.38 -0.18 -8.64
N ASP A 177 -16.09 0.07 -8.91
CA ASP A 177 -15.10 -1.00 -9.12
C ASP A 177 -14.87 -1.83 -7.86
N MET A 178 -15.13 -1.24 -6.67
CA MET A 178 -14.94 -1.94 -5.41
C MET A 178 -15.87 -3.16 -5.23
N LEU A 179 -17.05 -3.15 -5.85
CA LEU A 179 -17.96 -4.29 -5.80
C LEU A 179 -17.45 -5.49 -6.62
N ASP A 180 -16.67 -5.25 -7.66
CA ASP A 180 -16.04 -6.28 -8.50
C ASP A 180 -14.72 -6.79 -7.92
N PHE A 181 -14.31 -6.25 -6.77
CA PHE A 181 -13.03 -6.61 -6.14
C PHE A 181 -13.03 -8.06 -5.63
N PRO A 182 -11.94 -8.84 -5.86
CA PRO A 182 -11.85 -10.23 -5.43
C PRO A 182 -12.00 -10.38 -3.92
N LEU A 183 -13.06 -11.06 -3.47
CA LEU A 183 -13.40 -11.18 -2.05
C LEU A 183 -12.28 -11.82 -1.21
N GLN A 184 -11.63 -12.86 -1.74
CA GLN A 184 -10.58 -13.56 -1.01
C GLN A 184 -9.43 -12.62 -0.64
N PHE A 185 -9.01 -11.78 -1.59
CA PHE A 185 -7.96 -10.80 -1.37
C PHE A 185 -8.40 -9.73 -0.36
N PHE A 186 -9.64 -9.23 -0.51
CA PHE A 186 -10.24 -8.26 0.40
C PHE A 186 -10.23 -8.76 1.85
N VAL A 187 -10.79 -9.94 2.08
CA VAL A 187 -10.91 -10.51 3.43
C VAL A 187 -9.55 -10.83 4.05
N ARG A 188 -8.60 -11.37 3.27
CA ARG A 188 -7.23 -11.63 3.74
C ARG A 188 -6.52 -10.33 4.14
N PHE A 189 -6.65 -9.29 3.35
CA PHE A 189 -6.07 -7.99 3.66
C PHE A 189 -6.66 -7.41 4.96
N PHE A 190 -8.00 -7.39 5.06
CA PHE A 190 -8.70 -6.89 6.25
C PHE A 190 -8.34 -7.68 7.51
N LYS A 191 -8.25 -9.01 7.41
CA LYS A 191 -7.80 -9.86 8.50
C LYS A 191 -6.38 -9.52 8.94
N ASN A 192 -5.44 -9.45 8.00
CA ASN A 192 -4.04 -9.20 8.30
C ASN A 192 -3.80 -7.82 8.94
N HIS A 193 -4.62 -6.83 8.59
CA HIS A 193 -4.53 -5.47 9.14
C HIS A 193 -5.41 -5.24 10.37
N GLY A 194 -6.02 -6.29 10.93
CA GLY A 194 -6.88 -6.18 12.12
C GLY A 194 -8.20 -5.44 11.89
N LEU A 195 -8.61 -5.24 10.63
CA LEU A 195 -9.81 -4.46 10.27
C LEU A 195 -11.11 -5.26 10.48
N LEU A 196 -11.03 -6.58 10.65
CA LEU A 196 -12.16 -7.45 11.00
C LEU A 196 -12.26 -7.72 12.51
N SER A 197 -11.52 -6.98 13.32
CA SER A 197 -11.57 -7.05 14.78
C SER A 197 -11.97 -5.72 15.39
N VAL A 198 -12.70 -5.77 16.50
CA VAL A 198 -13.08 -4.59 17.28
C VAL A 198 -12.03 -4.28 18.35
N ASN A 199 -11.53 -5.31 19.04
CA ASN A 199 -10.69 -5.17 20.23
C ASN A 199 -9.22 -5.51 20.00
N ASP A 200 -8.94 -6.46 19.12
CA ASP A 200 -7.59 -6.91 18.81
C ASP A 200 -7.14 -6.26 17.50
N ARG A 201 -6.39 -5.17 17.62
CA ARG A 201 -5.93 -4.35 16.50
C ARG A 201 -4.44 -4.07 16.62
N PRO A 202 -3.71 -3.99 15.50
CA PRO A 202 -2.30 -3.62 15.51
C PRO A 202 -2.11 -2.19 16.00
N GLN A 203 -0.95 -1.91 16.60
CA GLN A 203 -0.54 -0.54 16.86
C GLN A 203 -0.05 0.11 15.56
N TRP A 204 -0.76 1.11 15.11
CA TRP A 204 -0.33 1.92 13.98
C TRP A 204 0.74 2.93 14.39
N ARG A 205 1.66 3.19 13.48
CA ARG A 205 2.81 4.06 13.69
C ARG A 205 3.07 4.95 12.48
N VAL A 206 3.67 6.11 12.73
CA VAL A 206 4.21 7.02 11.71
C VAL A 206 5.70 7.20 11.91
N ILE A 207 6.43 7.48 10.83
CA ILE A 207 7.85 7.79 10.91
C ILE A 207 8.01 9.22 11.45
N ALA A 208 8.88 9.40 12.44
CA ALA A 208 9.16 10.73 12.99
C ALA A 208 9.86 11.61 11.95
N GLY A 209 9.29 12.78 11.68
CA GLY A 209 9.80 13.71 10.65
C GLY A 209 9.35 13.42 9.22
N GLY A 210 8.35 12.56 9.06
CA GLY A 210 7.80 12.14 7.77
C GLY A 210 8.49 10.91 7.20
N SER A 211 7.84 10.27 6.23
CA SER A 211 8.32 9.01 5.64
C SER A 211 9.69 9.13 4.98
N ARG A 212 10.03 10.29 4.42
CA ARG A 212 11.37 10.55 3.81
C ARG A 212 12.54 10.36 4.78
N ALA A 213 12.30 10.39 6.10
CA ALA A 213 13.38 10.36 7.09
C ALA A 213 14.27 9.11 7.00
N TYR A 214 13.77 7.98 6.51
CA TYR A 214 14.59 6.79 6.32
C TYR A 214 15.40 6.78 5.01
N VAL A 215 15.08 7.63 4.05
CA VAL A 215 15.69 7.60 2.69
C VAL A 215 17.18 7.94 2.77
N ALA A 216 17.53 9.00 3.46
CA ALA A 216 18.93 9.44 3.57
C ALA A 216 19.83 8.41 4.25
N PRO A 217 19.53 7.87 5.44
CA PRO A 217 20.36 6.83 6.05
C PRO A 217 20.37 5.52 5.26
N LEU A 218 19.28 5.16 4.58
CA LEU A 218 19.20 3.97 3.75
C LEU A 218 20.14 4.05 2.54
N THR A 219 20.23 5.23 1.92
CA THR A 219 21.00 5.44 0.68
C THR A 219 22.46 5.84 0.91
N ALA A 220 22.87 6.16 2.13
CA ALA A 220 24.15 6.77 2.46
C ALA A 220 25.37 6.05 1.82
N SER A 221 25.35 4.72 1.76
CA SER A 221 26.49 3.92 1.24
C SER A 221 26.51 3.77 -0.29
N PHE A 222 25.44 4.18 -1.00
CA PHE A 222 25.34 4.01 -2.46
C PHE A 222 24.64 5.18 -3.16
N ARG A 223 24.50 6.33 -2.50
CA ARG A 223 23.79 7.49 -3.03
C ARG A 223 24.28 7.94 -4.41
N GLU A 224 25.58 7.91 -4.62
CA GLU A 224 26.22 8.30 -5.86
C GLU A 224 25.99 7.32 -7.02
N ARG A 225 25.41 6.15 -6.72
CA ARG A 225 25.04 5.14 -7.71
C ARG A 225 23.58 5.22 -8.12
N ILE A 226 22.84 6.24 -7.62
CA ILE A 226 21.45 6.52 -7.97
C ILE A 226 21.42 7.56 -9.06
N ARG A 227 20.74 7.25 -10.15
CA ARG A 227 20.56 8.15 -11.31
C ARG A 227 19.09 8.58 -11.35
N LEU A 228 18.86 9.85 -11.04
CA LEU A 228 17.56 10.49 -11.14
C LEU A 228 17.32 11.01 -12.57
N ASN A 229 16.06 11.30 -12.90
CA ASN A 229 15.66 11.71 -14.25
C ASN A 229 16.19 10.75 -15.33
N CYS A 230 16.30 9.48 -14.99
CA CYS A 230 16.90 8.45 -15.83
C CYS A 230 15.94 7.25 -16.01
N PRO A 231 14.81 7.47 -16.73
CA PRO A 231 13.87 6.40 -17.00
C PRO A 231 14.53 5.29 -17.84
N VAL A 232 14.29 4.04 -17.47
CA VAL A 232 14.62 2.91 -18.32
C VAL A 232 13.48 2.71 -19.32
N TRP A 233 13.80 2.60 -20.61
CA TRP A 233 12.83 2.44 -21.67
C TRP A 233 12.71 1.01 -22.18
N LEU A 234 13.80 0.23 -22.01
CA LEU A 234 13.86 -1.12 -22.55
C LEU A 234 14.84 -1.96 -21.72
N VAL A 235 14.49 -3.22 -21.51
CA VAL A 235 15.36 -4.24 -20.92
C VAL A 235 15.36 -5.45 -21.85
N GLU A 236 16.53 -5.77 -22.39
CA GLU A 236 16.78 -6.94 -23.26
C GLU A 236 17.64 -7.96 -22.49
N ARG A 237 17.26 -9.23 -22.53
CA ARG A 237 18.03 -10.31 -21.93
C ARG A 237 18.58 -11.25 -23.01
N ASP A 238 19.82 -11.66 -22.82
CA ASP A 238 20.44 -12.75 -23.59
C ASP A 238 21.07 -13.78 -22.64
N ALA A 239 21.88 -14.69 -23.19
CA ALA A 239 22.55 -15.76 -22.43
C ALA A 239 23.54 -15.21 -21.40
N ASP A 240 24.17 -14.06 -21.69
CA ASP A 240 25.31 -13.52 -20.94
C ASP A 240 24.94 -12.39 -19.98
N GLY A 241 23.65 -11.93 -19.98
CA GLY A 241 23.20 -10.88 -19.05
C GLY A 241 22.02 -10.07 -19.58
N VAL A 242 21.96 -8.80 -19.19
CA VAL A 242 20.88 -7.87 -19.54
C VAL A 242 21.44 -6.54 -20.05
N THR A 243 20.80 -6.00 -21.08
CA THR A 243 21.09 -4.67 -21.62
C THR A 243 19.92 -3.74 -21.33
N LEU A 244 20.17 -2.60 -20.73
CA LEU A 244 19.20 -1.55 -20.48
C LEU A 244 19.39 -0.39 -21.45
N LEU A 245 18.30 0.20 -21.93
CA LEU A 245 18.27 1.44 -22.68
C LEU A 245 17.67 2.55 -21.79
N SER A 246 18.43 3.61 -21.59
CA SER A 246 18.04 4.78 -20.80
C SER A 246 18.56 6.07 -21.50
N PRO A 247 18.32 7.27 -20.97
CA PRO A 247 18.95 8.49 -21.45
C PRO A 247 20.48 8.46 -21.47
N ALA A 248 21.10 7.63 -20.62
CA ALA A 248 22.54 7.42 -20.60
C ALA A 248 23.05 6.49 -21.73
N GLY A 249 22.14 6.01 -22.59
CA GLY A 249 22.47 5.09 -23.68
C GLY A 249 22.18 3.62 -23.34
N ARG A 250 22.83 2.72 -24.07
CA ARG A 250 22.77 1.27 -23.83
C ARG A 250 23.85 0.84 -22.84
N GLU A 251 23.46 0.20 -21.76
CA GLU A 251 24.38 -0.27 -20.75
C GLU A 251 24.17 -1.76 -20.45
N ARG A 252 25.27 -2.48 -20.23
CA ARG A 252 25.28 -3.92 -19.95
C ARG A 252 25.42 -4.19 -18.45
N PHE A 253 24.62 -5.14 -17.95
CA PHE A 253 24.61 -5.62 -16.57
C PHE A 253 24.55 -7.13 -16.53
N ASP A 254 25.03 -7.73 -15.42
CA ASP A 254 24.92 -9.16 -15.21
C ASP A 254 23.48 -9.56 -14.82
N LYS A 255 22.80 -8.69 -14.07
CA LYS A 255 21.42 -8.91 -13.55
C LYS A 255 20.64 -7.59 -13.51
N VAL A 256 19.31 -7.73 -13.50
CA VAL A 256 18.39 -6.62 -13.26
C VAL A 256 17.41 -6.97 -12.15
N VAL A 257 17.08 -5.98 -11.32
CA VAL A 257 16.00 -6.02 -10.34
C VAL A 257 14.93 -5.00 -10.77
N PHE A 258 13.75 -5.48 -11.09
CA PHE A 258 12.59 -4.62 -11.33
C PHE A 258 11.96 -4.29 -9.98
N ALA A 259 12.00 -3.02 -9.60
CA ALA A 259 11.42 -2.49 -8.38
C ALA A 259 10.40 -1.38 -8.70
N CYS A 260 9.80 -1.44 -9.87
CA CYS A 260 8.67 -0.66 -10.35
C CYS A 260 7.38 -1.49 -10.31
N HIS A 261 6.26 -0.95 -10.75
CA HIS A 261 4.99 -1.69 -10.84
C HIS A 261 5.10 -2.83 -11.86
N SER A 262 4.32 -3.89 -11.66
CA SER A 262 4.40 -5.12 -12.47
C SER A 262 4.03 -4.89 -13.95
N ASP A 263 3.06 -4.03 -14.23
CA ASP A 263 2.66 -3.60 -15.57
C ASP A 263 3.79 -2.81 -16.27
N GLN A 264 4.45 -1.91 -15.54
CA GLN A 264 5.63 -1.20 -16.02
C GLN A 264 6.78 -2.17 -16.29
N ALA A 265 7.05 -3.09 -15.36
CA ALA A 265 8.08 -4.10 -15.54
C ALA A 265 7.82 -4.95 -16.79
N LEU A 266 6.57 -5.34 -17.01
CA LEU A 266 6.16 -6.11 -18.21
C LEU A 266 6.39 -5.31 -19.49
N THR A 267 6.09 -4.02 -19.49
CA THR A 267 6.31 -3.12 -20.64
C THR A 267 7.80 -2.98 -20.97
N LEU A 268 8.64 -2.86 -19.93
CA LEU A 268 10.09 -2.74 -20.11
C LEU A 268 10.75 -4.05 -20.55
N TRP A 269 10.12 -5.18 -20.20
CA TRP A 269 10.66 -6.50 -20.47
C TRP A 269 10.30 -6.98 -21.88
N GLN A 270 11.20 -6.85 -22.81
CA GLN A 270 11.10 -7.54 -24.12
C GLN A 270 11.78 -8.91 -24.00
N ALA A 271 11.00 -9.92 -23.67
CA ALA A 271 11.47 -11.29 -23.67
C ALA A 271 11.39 -11.89 -25.08
N ASN A 272 12.50 -12.27 -25.64
CA ASN A 272 12.54 -13.19 -26.80
C ASN A 272 12.09 -14.62 -26.42
N THR A 273 11.45 -14.84 -25.28
CA THR A 273 11.00 -16.14 -24.80
C THR A 273 9.56 -16.10 -24.33
N LYS A 274 8.79 -17.13 -24.72
CA LYS A 274 7.38 -17.33 -24.33
C LYS A 274 7.11 -17.44 -22.82
N ILE A 275 8.14 -17.42 -21.99
CA ILE A 275 8.10 -17.63 -20.53
C ILE A 275 7.70 -16.35 -19.76
N GLY A 276 7.95 -15.17 -20.30
CA GLY A 276 7.68 -13.89 -19.63
C GLY A 276 6.21 -13.50 -19.48
N ARG A 277 5.29 -14.20 -20.17
CA ARG A 277 3.84 -13.89 -20.14
C ARG A 277 3.01 -14.78 -19.20
N ALA A 278 3.61 -15.77 -18.57
CA ALA A 278 2.87 -16.78 -17.80
C ALA A 278 2.82 -16.55 -16.29
N HIS A 279 3.49 -15.49 -15.76
CA HIS A 279 3.62 -15.25 -14.31
C HIS A 279 3.45 -13.78 -13.92
N VAL A 280 2.55 -13.04 -14.59
CA VAL A 280 2.11 -11.72 -14.14
C VAL A 280 0.62 -11.79 -13.80
#